data_d971b8fe3effa030993bb991b69a6b56
#
_entry.id   d971b8fe3effa030993bb991b69a6b56
#
_cell.length_a   1.000
_cell.length_b   1.000
_cell.length_c   1.000
_cell.angle_alpha   90.00
_cell.angle_beta   90.00
_cell.angle_gamma   90.00
#
_symmetry.space_group_name_H-M   'P 1'
#
loop_
_entity.id
_entity.type
_entity.pdbx_description
1 polymer ?
#
loop_
_entity_poly.entity_id
_entity_poly.type
_entity_poly.pdbx_seq_one_letter_code
_entity_poly.pdbx_strand_id
1 'polypeptide(L)'
;EIESSYALDRLVWQRSNISSTAKTLAYSDIIGFSTYVWNKNYNYTLAKEIKTLNPNATLVFGGPEIAIENKDIFQKYPFMDIVIKSEGEITFKNVLLALKNNKSLEDVPGLLINRKGQLVDTGRAVRINELDCIPSPYLSGVFDDLMKDTQGVEWNATLETNRGCPYGCTFCD
;
A
#
# COMPACT_ATOMS: atom_id res chain seq x y z
N GLU A 1 7.78 10.94 -13.82
CA GLU A 1 6.64 11.85 -13.46
C GLU A 1 6.36 11.86 -11.96
N ILE A 2 6.37 10.70 -11.29
CA ILE A 2 6.19 10.61 -9.83
C ILE A 2 7.46 11.01 -9.10
N GLU A 3 8.62 10.51 -9.52
CA GLU A 3 9.93 10.78 -8.92
C GLU A 3 10.30 12.27 -8.84
N SER A 4 9.80 13.08 -9.77
CA SER A 4 9.99 14.54 -9.72
C SER A 4 9.09 15.25 -8.71
N SER A 5 8.17 14.54 -8.05
CA SER A 5 7.08 15.13 -7.26
C SER A 5 6.96 14.57 -5.87
N TYR A 6 7.45 13.38 -5.67
CA TYR A 6 7.45 12.66 -4.40
C TYR A 6 8.85 12.18 -4.09
N ALA A 7 9.29 12.35 -2.87
CA ALA A 7 10.48 11.71 -2.34
C ALA A 7 10.05 10.46 -1.56
N LEU A 8 10.68 9.33 -1.84
CA LEU A 8 10.57 8.15 -1.00
C LEU A 8 11.39 8.41 0.28
N ASP A 9 10.70 8.58 1.41
CA ASP A 9 11.37 8.85 2.68
C ASP A 9 12.09 7.59 3.18
N ARG A 10 11.36 6.51 3.40
CA ARG A 10 11.95 5.23 3.84
C ARG A 10 11.06 4.02 3.60
N LEU A 11 11.72 2.87 3.58
CA LEU A 11 11.09 1.56 3.61
C LEU A 11 11.19 0.97 5.03
N VAL A 12 10.06 0.59 5.61
CA VAL A 12 10.02 -0.16 6.88
C VAL A 12 9.80 -1.63 6.54
N TRP A 13 10.87 -2.40 6.52
CA TRP A 13 10.87 -3.83 6.16
C TRP A 13 10.98 -4.76 7.36
N GLN A 14 11.47 -4.26 8.50
CA GLN A 14 11.55 -4.98 9.76
C GLN A 14 10.57 -4.42 10.78
N ARG A 15 9.99 -5.30 11.59
CA ARG A 15 9.22 -4.87 12.75
C ARG A 15 10.16 -4.28 13.80
N SER A 16 9.83 -3.10 14.25
CA SER A 16 10.52 -2.41 15.31
C SER A 16 9.52 -1.86 16.34
N ASN A 17 9.97 -1.13 17.32
CA ASN A 17 9.09 -0.52 18.31
C ASN A 17 8.07 0.40 17.61
N ILE A 18 6.78 0.17 17.85
CA ILE A 18 5.68 0.88 17.16
C ILE A 18 5.75 2.38 17.42
N SER A 19 5.96 2.81 18.67
CA SER A 19 5.95 4.24 19.01
C SER A 19 7.11 5.00 18.37
N SER A 20 8.31 4.42 18.33
CA SER A 20 9.44 5.04 17.62
C SER A 20 9.23 5.07 16.11
N THR A 21 8.73 3.99 15.53
CA THR A 21 8.43 3.92 14.09
C THR A 21 7.33 4.92 13.70
N ALA A 22 6.27 5.00 14.50
CA ALA A 22 5.19 5.96 14.26
C ALA A 22 5.69 7.41 14.31
N LYS A 23 6.51 7.78 15.28
CA LYS A 23 7.10 9.13 15.36
C LYS A 23 7.89 9.47 14.11
N THR A 24 8.64 8.51 13.58
CA THR A 24 9.43 8.73 12.38
C THR A 24 8.55 8.88 11.13
N LEU A 25 7.55 8.01 10.97
CA LEU A 25 6.66 8.02 9.81
C LEU A 25 5.63 9.16 9.84
N ALA A 26 5.30 9.70 11.01
CA ALA A 26 4.31 10.77 11.14
C ALA A 26 4.69 12.08 10.43
N TYR A 27 5.93 12.24 9.97
CA TYR A 27 6.36 13.37 9.14
C TYR A 27 6.03 13.19 7.65
N SER A 28 5.68 11.99 7.23
CA SER A 28 5.35 11.72 5.82
C SER A 28 3.89 12.09 5.52
N ASP A 29 3.65 12.67 4.34
CA ASP A 29 2.31 13.05 3.89
C ASP A 29 1.45 11.84 3.53
N ILE A 30 2.10 10.81 2.93
CA ILE A 30 1.44 9.60 2.44
C ILE A 30 2.23 8.38 2.93
N ILE A 31 1.54 7.41 3.51
CA ILE A 31 2.14 6.19 4.03
C ILE A 31 1.39 4.99 3.47
N GLY A 32 2.11 4.13 2.73
CA GLY A 32 1.60 2.89 2.17
C GLY A 32 1.83 1.70 3.09
N PHE A 33 0.79 0.88 3.27
CA PHE A 33 0.84 -0.37 4.03
C PHE A 33 0.54 -1.56 3.14
N SER A 34 1.52 -2.42 2.93
CA SER A 34 1.32 -3.73 2.30
C SER A 34 0.93 -4.74 3.40
N THR A 35 -0.30 -5.26 3.35
CA THR A 35 -0.90 -5.99 4.46
C THR A 35 -1.09 -7.47 4.14
N TYR A 36 -0.36 -8.30 4.87
CA TYR A 36 -0.37 -9.76 4.82
C TYR A 36 -0.67 -10.34 6.19
N VAL A 37 -0.97 -11.65 6.26
CA VAL A 37 -1.29 -12.35 7.51
C VAL A 37 -0.24 -12.15 8.60
N TRP A 38 1.03 -12.08 8.24
CA TRP A 38 2.13 -11.95 9.20
C TRP A 38 2.37 -10.53 9.72
N ASN A 39 1.93 -9.48 9.03
CA ASN A 39 2.17 -8.09 9.44
C ASN A 39 0.91 -7.27 9.75
N LYS A 40 -0.27 -7.80 9.51
CA LYS A 40 -1.57 -7.11 9.65
C LYS A 40 -1.72 -6.40 11.00
N ASN A 41 -1.52 -7.12 12.10
CA ASN A 41 -1.70 -6.57 13.44
C ASN A 41 -0.70 -5.47 13.75
N TYR A 42 0.55 -5.64 13.31
CA TYR A 42 1.58 -4.62 13.43
C TYR A 42 1.22 -3.37 12.64
N ASN A 43 0.87 -3.52 11.37
CA ASN A 43 0.46 -2.42 10.48
C ASN A 43 -0.72 -1.64 11.04
N TYR A 44 -1.74 -2.33 11.56
CA TYR A 44 -2.94 -1.68 12.10
C TYR A 44 -2.65 -0.90 13.39
N THR A 45 -1.79 -1.44 14.26
CA THR A 45 -1.38 -0.74 15.49
C THR A 45 -0.52 0.47 15.15
N LEU A 46 0.43 0.32 14.23
CA LEU A 46 1.28 1.39 13.76
C LEU A 46 0.48 2.53 13.12
N ALA A 47 -0.49 2.18 12.26
CA ALA A 47 -1.35 3.15 11.59
C ALA A 47 -2.20 3.98 12.59
N LYS A 48 -2.74 3.35 13.63
CA LYS A 48 -3.45 4.06 14.72
C LYS A 48 -2.54 5.06 15.42
N GLU A 49 -1.33 4.66 15.75
CA GLU A 49 -0.35 5.53 16.41
C GLU A 49 0.05 6.70 15.49
N ILE A 50 0.26 6.45 14.20
CA ILE A 50 0.55 7.50 13.22
C ILE A 50 -0.61 8.50 13.15
N LYS A 51 -1.85 8.05 13.06
CA LYS A 51 -3.02 8.93 13.02
C LYS A 51 -3.20 9.75 14.30
N THR A 52 -2.76 9.23 15.44
CA THR A 52 -2.72 9.98 16.70
C THR A 52 -1.69 11.11 16.65
N LEU A 53 -0.54 10.87 16.05
CA LEU A 53 0.56 11.84 15.93
C LEU A 53 0.34 12.83 14.79
N ASN A 54 -0.15 12.36 13.66
CA ASN A 54 -0.48 13.16 12.47
C ASN A 54 -1.82 12.75 11.87
N PRO A 55 -2.93 13.36 12.29
CA PRO A 55 -4.25 13.07 11.73
C PRO A 55 -4.38 13.36 10.22
N ASN A 56 -3.51 14.22 9.69
CA ASN A 56 -3.55 14.65 8.28
C ASN A 56 -2.77 13.72 7.34
N ALA A 57 -1.93 12.82 7.86
CA ALA A 57 -1.24 11.84 7.03
C ALA A 57 -2.26 10.96 6.28
N THR A 58 -2.07 10.77 4.98
CA THR A 58 -2.90 9.89 4.16
C THR A 58 -2.38 8.46 4.26
N LEU A 59 -3.18 7.57 4.84
CA LEU A 59 -2.80 6.16 5.01
C LEU A 59 -3.47 5.30 3.94
N VAL A 60 -2.64 4.70 3.08
CA VAL A 60 -3.06 3.86 1.96
C VAL A 60 -2.76 2.40 2.28
N PHE A 61 -3.77 1.56 2.21
CA PHE A 61 -3.65 0.13 2.50
C PHE A 61 -3.85 -0.71 1.25
N GLY A 62 -3.11 -1.79 1.15
CA GLY A 62 -3.25 -2.81 0.12
C GLY A 62 -2.78 -4.16 0.63
N GLY A 63 -2.94 -5.19 -0.19
CA GLY A 63 -2.54 -6.56 0.12
C GLY A 63 -3.71 -7.49 0.47
N PRO A 64 -3.46 -8.81 0.44
CA PRO A 64 -4.51 -9.84 0.46
C PRO A 64 -5.28 -9.93 1.79
N GLU A 65 -4.73 -9.38 2.88
CA GLU A 65 -5.38 -9.46 4.20
C GLU A 65 -6.36 -8.33 4.49
N ILE A 66 -6.62 -7.46 3.53
CA ILE A 66 -7.64 -6.42 3.66
C ILE A 66 -8.99 -7.01 3.26
N ALA A 67 -9.94 -7.04 4.19
CA ALA A 67 -11.30 -7.55 3.95
C ALA A 67 -12.12 -6.52 3.13
N ILE A 68 -11.84 -6.47 1.82
CA ILE A 68 -12.44 -5.49 0.90
C ILE A 68 -13.94 -5.67 0.69
N GLU A 69 -14.48 -6.86 0.99
CA GLU A 69 -15.92 -7.17 0.92
C GLU A 69 -16.69 -6.58 2.10
N ASN A 70 -16.01 -6.21 3.18
CA ASN A 70 -16.65 -5.67 4.37
C ASN A 70 -17.04 -4.21 4.17
N LYS A 71 -18.34 -3.95 4.06
CA LYS A 71 -18.88 -2.60 3.89
C LYS A 71 -18.62 -1.68 5.08
N ASP A 72 -18.39 -2.25 6.26
CA ASP A 72 -18.14 -1.51 7.51
C ASP A 72 -16.62 -1.32 7.78
N ILE A 73 -15.77 -1.58 6.78
CA ILE A 73 -14.31 -1.57 6.94
C ILE A 73 -13.80 -0.27 7.57
N PHE A 74 -14.31 0.88 7.16
CA PHE A 74 -13.87 2.18 7.68
C PHE A 74 -14.48 2.55 9.03
N GLN A 75 -15.60 1.95 9.41
CA GLN A 75 -16.15 2.05 10.77
C GLN A 75 -15.30 1.24 11.74
N LYS A 76 -14.90 0.04 11.32
CA LYS A 76 -14.03 -0.85 12.10
C LYS A 76 -12.57 -0.36 12.17
N TYR A 77 -12.08 0.25 11.09
CA TYR A 77 -10.71 0.71 10.93
C TYR A 77 -10.67 2.17 10.46
N PRO A 78 -11.08 3.14 11.30
CA PRO A 78 -11.22 4.55 10.92
C PRO A 78 -9.90 5.23 10.56
N PHE A 79 -8.76 4.61 10.89
CA PHE A 79 -7.43 5.08 10.53
C PHE A 79 -7.06 4.83 9.07
N MET A 80 -7.81 4.01 8.33
CA MET A 80 -7.60 3.80 6.91
C MET A 80 -8.27 4.92 6.11
N ASP A 81 -7.53 5.60 5.25
CA ASP A 81 -8.09 6.62 4.36
C ASP A 81 -8.45 6.03 3.00
N ILE A 82 -7.56 5.19 2.46
CA ILE A 82 -7.68 4.59 1.14
C ILE A 82 -7.31 3.11 1.24
N VAL A 83 -8.08 2.27 0.57
CA VAL A 83 -7.76 0.84 0.35
C VAL A 83 -7.69 0.57 -1.14
N ILE A 84 -6.60 -0.05 -1.59
CA ILE A 84 -6.42 -0.55 -2.95
C ILE A 84 -6.90 -1.99 -3.01
N LYS A 85 -7.85 -2.29 -3.91
CA LYS A 85 -8.59 -3.55 -3.93
C LYS A 85 -7.90 -4.71 -4.65
N SER A 86 -6.91 -4.46 -5.48
CA SER A 86 -6.27 -5.50 -6.30
C SER A 86 -4.80 -5.19 -6.52
N GLU A 87 -4.33 -5.31 -7.75
CA GLU A 87 -2.96 -4.97 -8.14
C GLU A 87 -2.65 -3.51 -7.81
N GLY A 88 -1.62 -3.31 -6.99
CA GLY A 88 -1.35 -2.01 -6.38
C GLY A 88 -0.55 -1.05 -7.24
N GLU A 89 0.27 -1.54 -8.15
CA GLU A 89 1.32 -0.78 -8.82
C GLU A 89 0.77 0.43 -9.59
N ILE A 90 -0.13 0.17 -10.53
CA ILE A 90 -0.73 1.22 -11.36
C ILE A 90 -1.75 2.03 -10.55
N THR A 91 -2.54 1.36 -9.71
CA THR A 91 -3.56 2.02 -8.89
C THR A 91 -2.92 2.98 -7.89
N PHE A 92 -1.85 2.57 -7.19
CA PHE A 92 -1.13 3.45 -6.26
C PHE A 92 -0.48 4.63 -6.99
N LYS A 93 0.14 4.38 -8.15
CA LYS A 93 0.64 5.45 -9.03
C LYS A 93 -0.45 6.48 -9.33
N ASN A 94 -1.66 6.03 -9.71
CA ASN A 94 -2.76 6.91 -10.03
C ASN A 94 -3.27 7.69 -8.80
N VAL A 95 -3.27 7.08 -7.62
CA VAL A 95 -3.57 7.77 -6.35
C VAL A 95 -2.58 8.92 -6.13
N LEU A 96 -1.28 8.66 -6.26
CA LEU A 96 -0.24 9.69 -6.09
C LEU A 96 -0.42 10.83 -7.11
N LEU A 97 -0.69 10.51 -8.37
CA LEU A 97 -0.93 11.52 -9.42
C LEU A 97 -2.20 12.33 -9.17
N ALA A 98 -3.26 11.70 -8.67
CA ALA A 98 -4.50 12.40 -8.33
C ALA A 98 -4.28 13.37 -7.16
N LEU A 99 -3.62 12.92 -6.10
CA LEU A 99 -3.28 13.77 -4.94
C LEU A 99 -2.40 14.96 -5.34
N LYS A 100 -1.34 14.72 -6.13
CA LYS A 100 -0.46 15.79 -6.65
C LYS A 100 -1.21 16.85 -7.42
N ASN A 101 -2.13 16.42 -8.28
CA ASN A 101 -2.83 17.31 -9.21
C ASN A 101 -4.16 17.84 -8.63
N ASN A 102 -4.44 17.62 -7.34
CA ASN A 102 -5.70 17.97 -6.67
C ASN A 102 -6.94 17.43 -7.43
N LYS A 103 -6.82 16.26 -8.05
CA LYS A 103 -7.92 15.57 -8.72
C LYS A 103 -8.69 14.69 -7.74
N SER A 104 -9.94 14.40 -8.08
CA SER A 104 -10.76 13.49 -7.28
C SER A 104 -10.18 12.08 -7.29
N LEU A 105 -10.06 11.47 -6.10
CA LEU A 105 -9.73 10.06 -5.96
C LEU A 105 -10.86 9.14 -6.46
N GLU A 106 -12.08 9.65 -6.56
CA GLU A 106 -13.23 8.91 -7.07
C GLU A 106 -13.10 8.57 -8.57
N ASP A 107 -12.24 9.34 -9.28
CA ASP A 107 -11.89 9.08 -10.68
C ASP A 107 -10.80 8.01 -10.84
N VAL A 108 -10.23 7.50 -9.74
CA VAL A 108 -9.22 6.44 -9.75
C VAL A 108 -9.88 5.09 -9.50
N PRO A 109 -9.97 4.19 -10.49
CA PRO A 109 -10.58 2.86 -10.31
C PRO A 109 -9.77 1.99 -9.34
N GLY A 110 -10.45 1.09 -8.64
CA GLY A 110 -9.82 0.09 -7.77
C GLY A 110 -9.62 0.53 -6.33
N LEU A 111 -10.32 1.56 -5.88
CA LEU A 111 -10.22 2.06 -4.51
C LEU A 111 -11.48 1.80 -3.69
N LEU A 112 -11.28 1.64 -2.38
CA LEU A 112 -12.25 1.99 -1.35
C LEU A 112 -11.73 3.24 -0.65
N ILE A 113 -12.56 4.27 -0.53
CA ILE A 113 -12.18 5.56 0.05
C ILE A 113 -13.03 5.80 1.30
N ASN A 114 -12.37 6.23 2.37
CA ASN A 114 -13.02 6.63 3.62
C ASN A 114 -13.49 8.08 3.52
N ARG A 115 -14.79 8.28 3.43
CA ARG A 115 -15.41 9.60 3.53
C ARG A 115 -16.09 9.74 4.88
N LYS A 116 -15.30 10.03 5.93
CA LYS A 116 -15.78 10.20 7.32
C LYS A 116 -16.56 8.98 7.83
N GLY A 117 -16.03 7.78 7.59
CA GLY A 117 -16.64 6.51 7.97
C GLY A 117 -17.60 5.93 6.92
N GLN A 118 -17.95 6.69 5.89
CA GLN A 118 -18.71 6.19 4.74
C GLN A 118 -17.74 5.62 3.69
N LEU A 119 -18.10 4.45 3.16
CA LEU A 119 -17.34 3.78 2.12
C LEU A 119 -17.78 4.30 0.75
N VAL A 120 -16.82 4.79 -0.02
CA VAL A 120 -16.96 5.04 -1.46
C VAL A 120 -16.15 4.00 -2.22
N ASP A 121 -16.81 3.22 -3.08
CA ASP A 121 -16.19 2.22 -3.94
C ASP A 121 -16.08 2.77 -5.38
N THR A 122 -14.85 2.89 -5.89
CA THR A 122 -14.58 3.43 -7.23
C THR A 122 -14.61 2.36 -8.34
N GLY A 123 -15.16 1.20 -8.06
CA GLY A 123 -15.25 0.10 -9.03
C GLY A 123 -13.97 -0.75 -9.10
N ARG A 124 -13.82 -1.50 -10.18
CA ARG A 124 -12.66 -2.38 -10.40
C ARG A 124 -11.59 -1.67 -11.20
N ALA A 125 -10.32 -1.84 -10.81
CA ALA A 125 -9.19 -1.48 -11.65
C ALA A 125 -9.09 -2.42 -12.85
N VAL A 126 -8.52 -1.90 -13.94
CA VAL A 126 -8.15 -2.72 -15.08
C VAL A 126 -6.98 -3.60 -14.70
N ARG A 127 -7.07 -4.90 -15.00
CA ARG A 127 -6.00 -5.84 -14.74
C ARG A 127 -4.78 -5.55 -15.60
N ILE A 128 -3.60 -5.71 -15.04
CA ILE A 128 -2.35 -5.55 -15.79
C ILE A 128 -2.13 -6.81 -16.62
N ASN A 129 -2.25 -6.69 -17.95
CA ASN A 129 -2.05 -7.81 -18.87
C ASN A 129 -0.57 -8.00 -19.24
N GLU A 130 0.19 -6.91 -19.29
CA GLU A 130 1.60 -6.88 -19.67
C GLU A 130 2.43 -6.53 -18.45
N LEU A 131 3.01 -7.55 -17.78
CA LEU A 131 3.80 -7.34 -16.56
C LEU A 131 5.11 -6.57 -16.81
N ASP A 132 5.63 -6.62 -18.03
CA ASP A 132 6.85 -5.92 -18.43
C ASP A 132 6.72 -4.39 -18.37
N CYS A 133 5.49 -3.85 -18.29
CA CYS A 133 5.28 -2.42 -18.06
C CYS A 133 5.62 -1.98 -16.62
N ILE A 134 5.81 -2.93 -15.69
CA ILE A 134 6.19 -2.65 -14.30
C ILE A 134 7.70 -2.81 -14.18
N PRO A 135 8.45 -1.73 -13.88
CA PRO A 135 9.90 -1.82 -13.69
C PRO A 135 10.23 -2.78 -12.54
N SER A 136 11.24 -3.62 -12.77
CA SER A 136 11.75 -4.48 -11.70
C SER A 136 12.38 -3.64 -10.59
N PRO A 137 11.95 -3.77 -9.33
CA PRO A 137 12.55 -3.04 -8.21
C PRO A 137 14.00 -3.46 -7.94
N TYR A 138 14.38 -4.68 -8.36
CA TYR A 138 15.76 -5.16 -8.23
C TYR A 138 16.69 -4.54 -9.29
N LEU A 139 16.21 -4.42 -10.53
CA LEU A 139 17.01 -3.86 -11.64
C LEU A 139 17.02 -2.32 -11.63
N SER A 140 16.03 -1.68 -11.01
CA SER A 140 15.96 -0.23 -10.90
C SER A 140 16.83 0.36 -9.78
N GLY A 141 17.45 -0.48 -8.94
CA GLY A 141 18.31 -0.06 -7.84
C GLY A 141 17.57 0.47 -6.61
N VAL A 142 16.24 0.36 -6.55
CA VAL A 142 15.43 0.84 -5.40
C VAL A 142 15.85 0.19 -4.08
N PHE A 143 16.35 -1.04 -4.13
CA PHE A 143 16.78 -1.78 -2.94
C PHE A 143 18.29 -1.75 -2.69
N ASP A 144 19.09 -1.09 -3.55
CA ASP A 144 20.55 -1.15 -3.46
C ASP A 144 21.09 -0.67 -2.11
N ASP A 145 20.60 0.46 -1.62
CA ASP A 145 21.06 1.01 -0.35
C ASP A 145 20.57 0.15 0.84
N LEU A 146 19.34 -0.34 0.77
CA LEU A 146 18.81 -1.25 1.77
C LEU A 146 19.65 -2.55 1.86
N MET A 147 20.04 -3.11 0.73
CA MET A 147 20.85 -4.34 0.67
C MET A 147 22.30 -4.13 1.14
N LYS A 148 22.87 -2.95 0.93
CA LYS A 148 24.23 -2.62 1.39
C LYS A 148 24.32 -2.48 2.92
N ASP A 149 23.29 -1.91 3.55
CA ASP A 149 23.31 -1.58 4.97
C ASP A 149 22.94 -2.74 5.90
N THR A 150 22.54 -3.88 5.36
CA THR A 150 22.05 -5.01 6.16
C THR A 150 23.08 -6.15 6.26
N GLN A 151 24.11 -5.94 7.06
CA GLN A 151 25.12 -6.98 7.35
C GLN A 151 24.46 -8.19 8.04
N GLY A 152 24.77 -9.39 7.54
CA GLY A 152 24.27 -10.65 8.09
C GLY A 152 22.84 -11.02 7.70
N VAL A 153 22.23 -10.31 6.78
CA VAL A 153 20.94 -10.66 6.17
C VAL A 153 21.20 -11.35 4.83
N GLU A 154 20.60 -12.52 4.66
CA GLU A 154 20.55 -13.20 3.38
C GLU A 154 19.35 -12.69 2.58
N TRP A 155 19.60 -12.10 1.42
CA TRP A 155 18.57 -11.55 0.54
C TRP A 155 18.13 -12.58 -0.50
N ASN A 156 16.83 -12.77 -0.62
CA ASN A 156 16.23 -13.60 -1.65
C ASN A 156 15.28 -12.76 -2.51
N ALA A 157 15.44 -12.84 -3.83
CA ALA A 157 14.51 -12.19 -4.75
C ALA A 157 13.26 -13.05 -4.92
N THR A 158 12.10 -12.42 -4.75
CA THR A 158 10.81 -13.04 -5.10
C THR A 158 10.40 -12.54 -6.48
N LEU A 159 10.19 -13.47 -7.41
CA LEU A 159 9.78 -13.17 -8.78
C LEU A 159 8.37 -13.71 -9.02
N GLU A 160 7.54 -12.87 -9.63
CA GLU A 160 6.19 -13.21 -10.06
C GLU A 160 6.18 -13.22 -11.60
N THR A 161 6.02 -14.40 -12.20
CA THR A 161 6.08 -14.59 -13.65
C THR A 161 4.71 -14.47 -14.33
N ASN A 162 3.64 -14.59 -13.55
CA ASN A 162 2.26 -14.44 -14.00
C ASN A 162 1.36 -14.02 -12.85
N ARG A 163 0.23 -13.44 -13.17
CA ARG A 163 -0.81 -13.07 -12.20
C ARG A 163 -2.11 -13.80 -12.47
N GLY A 164 -2.62 -14.42 -11.40
CA GLY A 164 -3.82 -15.23 -11.45
C GLY A 164 -3.56 -16.67 -11.88
N CYS A 165 -4.62 -17.43 -11.88
CA CYS A 165 -4.61 -18.88 -12.17
C CYS A 165 -5.73 -19.19 -13.15
N PRO A 166 -5.50 -20.04 -14.17
CA PRO A 166 -6.54 -20.47 -15.12
C PRO A 166 -7.52 -21.47 -14.53
N TYR A 167 -7.25 -22.00 -13.31
CA TYR A 167 -8.07 -23.03 -12.69
C TYR A 167 -9.10 -22.42 -11.74
N GLY A 168 -10.31 -23.00 -11.72
CA GLY A 168 -11.39 -22.60 -10.81
C GLY A 168 -11.55 -23.61 -9.68
N CYS A 169 -10.52 -23.78 -8.84
CA CYS A 169 -10.57 -24.69 -7.70
C CYS A 169 -11.57 -24.20 -6.65
N THR A 170 -12.39 -25.08 -6.13
CA THR A 170 -13.47 -24.74 -5.18
C THR A 170 -12.99 -24.28 -3.80
N PHE A 171 -11.73 -24.42 -3.49
CA PHE A 171 -11.08 -24.04 -2.23
C PHE A 171 -10.11 -22.83 -2.38
N CYS A 172 -10.06 -22.24 -3.56
CA CYS A 172 -9.14 -21.15 -3.87
C CYS A 172 -9.93 -19.91 -4.26
N ASP A 173 -9.63 -18.78 -3.64
CA ASP A 173 -10.20 -17.47 -3.96
C ASP A 173 -9.56 -16.83 -5.21
#